data_616962ef635c55e344130042eeb92a4d
#
_entry.id   616962ef635c55e344130042eeb92a4d
#
_cell.length_a   1.000
_cell.length_b   1.000
_cell.length_c   1.000
_cell.angle_alpha   90.00
_cell.angle_beta   90.00
_cell.angle_gamma   90.00
#
_symmetry.space_group_name_H-M   'P 1'
#
loop_
_entity.id
_entity.type
_entity.pdbx_description
1 polymer ?
#
loop_
_entity_poly.entity_id
_entity_poly.type
_entity_poly.pdbx_seq_one_letter_code
_entity_poly.pdbx_strand_id
1 'polypeptide(L)'
;MSAAATRHLSRDRALAGLIRRVGPPLLEQEIDRKSSPYEALMRAIAHQQLHARAASAILARFIALHPGCAGFPDPAMVLAHPETALRGCGFSAGKVASLRDICAHALNGTIPTRRSAARLSDEALIERLTGIRGVGRWTVEMLLIFGLGRQDVLPVDDFGVREGFRVLHGLEAQPKPRALAEIGAAWSPHRSLAAWYLWRAAEAAKRQAVAETRAKR
;
A
#
# COMPACT_ATOMS: atom_id res chain seq x y z
N MET A 1 -6.18 -11.21 12.13
CA MET A 1 -4.84 -11.85 12.31
C MET A 1 -4.76 -12.47 13.68
N SER A 2 -4.17 -13.65 13.78
CA SER A 2 -4.30 -14.51 14.96
C SER A 2 -3.27 -14.16 16.05
N ALA A 3 -3.59 -14.51 17.33
CA ALA A 3 -2.64 -14.49 18.44
C ALA A 3 -1.36 -15.31 18.15
N ALA A 4 -1.43 -16.27 17.23
CA ALA A 4 -0.29 -17.05 16.76
C ALA A 4 0.73 -16.18 15.99
N ALA A 5 0.28 -15.30 15.10
CA ALA A 5 1.15 -14.39 14.37
C ALA A 5 1.90 -13.42 15.30
N THR A 6 1.18 -12.86 16.25
CA THR A 6 1.79 -11.97 17.28
C THR A 6 2.81 -12.73 18.15
N ARG A 7 2.50 -13.96 18.56
CA ARG A 7 3.45 -14.81 19.30
C ARG A 7 4.69 -15.16 18.48
N HIS A 8 4.53 -15.43 17.18
CA HIS A 8 5.65 -15.72 16.30
C HIS A 8 6.60 -14.52 16.21
N LEU A 9 6.06 -13.32 15.94
CA LEU A 9 6.84 -12.09 15.84
C LEU A 9 7.47 -11.68 17.18
N SER A 10 6.87 -12.07 18.32
CA SER A 10 7.42 -11.82 19.67
C SER A 10 8.67 -12.62 19.99
N ARG A 11 9.11 -13.55 19.12
CA ARG A 11 10.43 -14.18 19.22
C ARG A 11 11.56 -13.18 18.95
N ASP A 12 11.29 -12.18 18.11
CA ASP A 12 12.13 -11.01 17.97
C ASP A 12 11.91 -10.07 19.18
N ARG A 13 12.96 -9.89 20.00
CA ARG A 13 12.88 -9.12 21.25
C ARG A 13 12.46 -7.66 21.01
N ALA A 14 12.92 -7.05 19.92
CA ALA A 14 12.60 -5.67 19.60
C ALA A 14 11.14 -5.54 19.15
N LEU A 15 10.68 -6.44 18.26
CA LEU A 15 9.27 -6.50 17.87
C LEU A 15 8.36 -6.83 19.07
N ALA A 16 8.76 -7.72 19.98
CA ALA A 16 7.99 -7.99 21.19
C ALA A 16 7.74 -6.74 22.03
N GLY A 17 8.76 -5.89 22.18
CA GLY A 17 8.64 -4.59 22.85
C GLY A 17 7.69 -3.65 22.13
N LEU A 18 7.77 -3.58 20.80
CA LEU A 18 6.89 -2.76 19.97
C LEU A 18 5.44 -3.24 20.03
N ILE A 19 5.20 -4.54 19.91
CA ILE A 19 3.88 -5.16 20.00
C ILE A 19 3.20 -4.81 21.33
N ARG A 20 3.91 -4.89 22.46
CA ARG A 20 3.35 -4.50 23.77
C ARG A 20 2.98 -3.01 23.83
N ARG A 21 3.76 -2.12 23.22
CA ARG A 21 3.49 -0.68 23.20
C ARG A 21 2.34 -0.29 22.28
N VAL A 22 2.27 -0.91 21.11
CA VAL A 22 1.24 -0.60 20.08
C VAL A 22 -0.09 -1.28 20.40
N GLY A 23 -0.03 -2.45 21.04
CA GLY A 23 -1.22 -3.26 21.33
C GLY A 23 -1.64 -4.17 20.18
N PRO A 24 -2.90 -4.65 20.19
CA PRO A 24 -3.41 -5.56 19.19
C PRO A 24 -3.35 -4.98 17.77
N PRO A 25 -3.00 -5.79 16.75
CA PRO A 25 -2.89 -5.31 15.39
C PRO A 25 -4.26 -5.02 14.76
N LEU A 26 -4.37 -3.89 14.07
CA LEU A 26 -5.57 -3.50 13.32
C LEU A 26 -5.45 -3.79 11.80
N LEU A 27 -4.34 -4.39 11.35
CA LEU A 27 -4.09 -4.66 9.92
C LEU A 27 -5.27 -5.37 9.24
N GLU A 28 -5.93 -6.32 9.92
CA GLU A 28 -7.08 -7.04 9.37
C GLU A 28 -8.27 -6.12 9.05
N GLN A 29 -8.41 -5.04 9.81
CA GLN A 29 -9.47 -4.03 9.61
C GLN A 29 -9.11 -3.05 8.50
N GLU A 30 -7.81 -2.90 8.19
CA GLU A 30 -7.30 -2.03 7.14
C GLU A 30 -7.34 -2.71 5.75
N ILE A 31 -7.59 -4.03 5.69
CA ILE A 31 -7.69 -4.77 4.43
C ILE A 31 -9.01 -4.44 3.73
N ASP A 32 -8.90 -3.82 2.56
CA ASP A 32 -10.06 -3.57 1.70
C ASP A 32 -10.46 -4.83 0.93
N ARG A 33 -11.42 -5.55 1.48
CA ARG A 33 -11.94 -6.79 0.87
C ARG A 33 -12.98 -6.55 -0.23
N LYS A 34 -13.43 -5.30 -0.41
CA LYS A 34 -14.52 -4.95 -1.33
C LYS A 34 -14.02 -4.51 -2.70
N SER A 35 -12.98 -3.69 -2.74
CA SER A 35 -12.44 -3.18 -4.00
C SER A 35 -11.76 -4.28 -4.82
N SER A 36 -11.92 -4.20 -6.14
CA SER A 36 -11.17 -5.06 -7.07
C SER A 36 -9.69 -4.66 -7.11
N PRO A 37 -8.77 -5.54 -7.57
CA PRO A 37 -7.38 -5.15 -7.82
C PRO A 37 -7.25 -3.96 -8.77
N TYR A 38 -8.10 -3.86 -9.79
CA TYR A 38 -8.20 -2.71 -10.68
C TYR A 38 -8.48 -1.42 -9.90
N GLU A 39 -9.54 -1.40 -9.11
CA GLU A 39 -9.92 -0.24 -8.29
C GLU A 39 -8.80 0.14 -7.31
N ALA A 40 -8.19 -0.83 -6.65
CA ALA A 40 -7.09 -0.60 -5.72
C ALA A 40 -5.89 0.07 -6.39
N LEU A 41 -5.51 -0.36 -7.60
CA LEU A 41 -4.43 0.28 -8.38
C LEU A 41 -4.80 1.70 -8.82
N MET A 42 -6.03 1.92 -9.28
CA MET A 42 -6.52 3.26 -9.66
C MET A 42 -6.46 4.24 -8.48
N ARG A 43 -6.90 3.79 -7.29
CA ARG A 43 -6.83 4.57 -6.05
C ARG A 43 -5.37 4.83 -5.64
N ALA A 44 -4.49 3.83 -5.75
CA ALA A 44 -3.07 3.99 -5.45
C ALA A 44 -2.43 5.09 -6.30
N ILE A 45 -2.65 5.09 -7.62
CA ILE A 45 -2.16 6.16 -8.52
C ILE A 45 -2.72 7.53 -8.11
N ALA A 46 -4.00 7.61 -7.76
CA ALA A 46 -4.61 8.87 -7.32
C ALA A 46 -3.90 9.44 -6.08
N HIS A 47 -3.51 8.59 -5.14
CA HIS A 47 -2.87 8.98 -3.88
C HIS A 47 -1.36 9.28 -4.00
N GLN A 48 -0.66 8.84 -5.06
CA GLN A 48 0.77 9.09 -5.21
C GLN A 48 1.10 10.59 -5.10
N GLN A 49 2.09 10.94 -4.27
CA GLN A 49 2.61 12.31 -4.10
C GLN A 49 1.55 13.36 -3.69
N LEU A 50 0.44 12.95 -3.09
CA LEU A 50 -0.61 13.85 -2.61
C LEU A 50 -0.96 13.57 -1.15
N HIS A 51 -1.42 14.61 -0.44
CA HIS A 51 -2.07 14.42 0.85
C HIS A 51 -3.42 13.71 0.66
N ALA A 52 -3.79 12.85 1.61
CA ALA A 52 -5.01 12.03 1.55
C ALA A 52 -6.27 12.86 1.21
N ARG A 53 -6.44 14.04 1.82
CA ARG A 53 -7.59 14.93 1.54
C ARG A 53 -7.65 15.39 0.08
N ALA A 54 -6.52 15.74 -0.52
CA ALA A 54 -6.46 16.17 -1.92
C ALA A 54 -6.76 14.99 -2.87
N ALA A 55 -6.15 13.83 -2.62
CA ALA A 55 -6.41 12.62 -3.40
C ALA A 55 -7.88 12.19 -3.32
N SER A 56 -8.49 12.22 -2.13
CA SER A 56 -9.92 11.90 -1.95
C SER A 56 -10.83 12.86 -2.70
N ALA A 57 -10.52 14.17 -2.73
CA ALA A 57 -11.30 15.14 -3.48
C ALA A 57 -11.21 14.91 -5.01
N ILE A 58 -10.04 14.54 -5.51
CA ILE A 58 -9.83 14.19 -6.93
C ILE A 58 -10.63 12.92 -7.28
N LEU A 59 -10.54 11.89 -6.44
CA LEU A 59 -11.28 10.64 -6.63
C LEU A 59 -12.80 10.86 -6.58
N ALA A 60 -13.30 11.71 -5.69
CA ALA A 60 -14.71 12.04 -5.65
C ALA A 60 -15.20 12.68 -6.96
N ARG A 61 -14.44 13.63 -7.53
CA ARG A 61 -14.76 14.22 -8.84
C ARG A 61 -14.67 13.20 -9.97
N PHE A 62 -13.67 12.32 -9.91
CA PHE A 62 -13.52 11.23 -10.89
C PHE A 62 -14.73 10.28 -10.86
N ILE A 63 -15.20 9.88 -9.69
CA ILE A 63 -16.39 9.01 -9.56
C ILE A 63 -17.63 9.76 -10.05
N ALA A 64 -17.79 11.04 -9.70
CA ALA A 64 -18.91 11.87 -10.12
C ALA A 64 -18.97 12.11 -11.65
N LEU A 65 -17.83 11.98 -12.36
CA LEU A 65 -17.76 12.03 -13.82
C LEU A 65 -18.52 10.86 -14.49
N HIS A 66 -18.84 9.80 -13.73
CA HIS A 66 -19.47 8.58 -14.22
C HIS A 66 -20.86 8.37 -13.56
N PRO A 67 -21.86 9.23 -13.87
CA PRO A 67 -23.19 9.11 -13.28
C PRO A 67 -23.84 7.78 -13.70
N GLY A 68 -24.52 7.15 -12.74
CA GLY A 68 -25.15 5.85 -12.95
C GLY A 68 -24.26 4.63 -12.67
N CYS A 69 -22.98 4.86 -12.34
CA CYS A 69 -22.10 3.78 -11.86
C CYS A 69 -22.42 3.41 -10.41
N ALA A 70 -22.78 2.15 -10.16
CA ALA A 70 -23.01 1.64 -8.81
C ALA A 70 -21.65 1.31 -8.14
N GLY A 71 -20.87 2.34 -7.78
CA GLY A 71 -19.57 2.17 -7.13
C GLY A 71 -18.42 2.79 -7.91
N PHE A 72 -17.35 2.04 -8.16
CA PHE A 72 -16.18 2.51 -8.91
C PHE A 72 -16.37 2.29 -10.43
N PRO A 73 -16.04 3.28 -11.29
CA PRO A 73 -16.28 3.18 -12.73
C PRO A 73 -15.51 2.04 -13.39
N ASP A 74 -16.18 1.36 -14.33
CA ASP A 74 -15.56 0.29 -15.12
C ASP A 74 -14.48 0.82 -16.04
N PRO A 75 -13.45 0.02 -16.39
CA PRO A 75 -12.34 0.44 -17.26
C PRO A 75 -12.79 1.00 -18.59
N ALA A 76 -13.81 0.42 -19.23
CA ALA A 76 -14.34 0.90 -20.51
C ALA A 76 -14.97 2.29 -20.39
N MET A 77 -15.70 2.56 -19.32
CA MET A 77 -16.30 3.88 -19.05
C MET A 77 -15.21 4.95 -18.90
N VAL A 78 -14.13 4.64 -18.19
CA VAL A 78 -13.01 5.57 -18.02
C VAL A 78 -12.32 5.87 -19.35
N LEU A 79 -12.10 4.86 -20.20
CA LEU A 79 -11.46 5.02 -21.51
C LEU A 79 -12.32 5.79 -22.52
N ALA A 80 -13.65 5.78 -22.35
CA ALA A 80 -14.58 6.55 -23.21
C ALA A 80 -14.46 8.07 -23.00
N HIS A 81 -13.93 8.52 -21.85
CA HIS A 81 -13.71 9.95 -21.61
C HIS A 81 -12.43 10.45 -22.28
N PRO A 82 -12.44 11.68 -22.84
CA PRO A 82 -11.23 12.34 -23.30
C PRO A 82 -10.30 12.64 -22.11
N GLU A 83 -9.00 12.71 -22.36
CA GLU A 83 -8.01 13.01 -21.31
C GLU A 83 -8.26 14.34 -20.59
N THR A 84 -8.81 15.32 -21.31
CA THR A 84 -9.19 16.63 -20.77
C THR A 84 -10.23 16.53 -19.65
N ALA A 85 -11.20 15.62 -19.78
CA ALA A 85 -12.20 15.37 -18.74
C ALA A 85 -11.55 14.77 -17.47
N LEU A 86 -10.66 13.78 -17.63
CA LEU A 86 -9.92 13.20 -16.50
C LEU A 86 -8.99 14.22 -15.83
N ARG A 87 -8.33 15.07 -16.63
CA ARG A 87 -7.54 16.19 -16.10
C ARG A 87 -8.40 17.20 -15.34
N GLY A 88 -9.61 17.46 -15.80
CA GLY A 88 -10.60 18.30 -15.12
C GLY A 88 -10.94 17.82 -13.70
N CYS A 89 -10.82 16.52 -13.42
CA CYS A 89 -10.94 15.98 -12.06
C CYS A 89 -9.78 16.38 -11.15
N GLY A 90 -8.66 16.85 -11.70
CA GLY A 90 -7.47 17.26 -10.96
C GLY A 90 -6.28 16.29 -11.08
N PHE A 91 -6.34 15.32 -11.99
CA PHE A 91 -5.19 14.45 -12.27
C PHE A 91 -4.14 15.16 -13.11
N SER A 92 -2.85 14.95 -12.82
CA SER A 92 -1.76 15.34 -13.71
C SER A 92 -1.78 14.52 -15.01
N ALA A 93 -1.16 15.02 -16.09
CA ALA A 93 -1.06 14.28 -17.34
C ALA A 93 -0.43 12.88 -17.16
N GLY A 94 0.61 12.77 -16.32
CA GLY A 94 1.24 11.49 -16.03
C GLY A 94 0.29 10.52 -15.34
N LYS A 95 -0.51 11.00 -14.37
CA LYS A 95 -1.52 10.17 -13.71
C LYS A 95 -2.62 9.73 -14.68
N VAL A 96 -3.10 10.63 -15.54
CA VAL A 96 -4.10 10.26 -16.57
C VAL A 96 -3.57 9.15 -17.46
N ALA A 97 -2.32 9.26 -17.93
CA ALA A 97 -1.71 8.21 -18.74
C ALA A 97 -1.63 6.87 -17.98
N SER A 98 -1.26 6.90 -16.69
CA SER A 98 -1.24 5.69 -15.84
C SER A 98 -2.64 5.11 -15.62
N LEU A 99 -3.66 5.94 -15.35
CA LEU A 99 -5.04 5.48 -15.18
C LEU A 99 -5.58 4.80 -16.45
N ARG A 100 -5.31 5.38 -17.63
CA ARG A 100 -5.72 4.80 -18.92
C ARG A 100 -4.99 3.47 -19.18
N ASP A 101 -3.71 3.38 -18.86
CA ASP A 101 -2.94 2.15 -18.99
C ASP A 101 -3.47 1.04 -18.08
N ILE A 102 -3.78 1.38 -16.82
CA ILE A 102 -4.45 0.46 -15.87
C ILE A 102 -5.77 -0.03 -16.45
N CYS A 103 -6.59 0.85 -17.04
CA CYS A 103 -7.86 0.46 -17.65
C CYS A 103 -7.65 -0.50 -18.84
N ALA A 104 -6.69 -0.24 -19.72
CA ALA A 104 -6.35 -1.12 -20.84
C ALA A 104 -5.90 -2.51 -20.34
N HIS A 105 -5.06 -2.55 -19.30
CA HIS A 105 -4.60 -3.80 -18.68
C HIS A 105 -5.68 -4.53 -17.89
N ALA A 106 -6.70 -3.83 -17.41
CA ALA A 106 -7.88 -4.47 -16.82
C ALA A 106 -8.75 -5.15 -17.88
N LEU A 107 -8.97 -4.50 -19.03
CA LEU A 107 -9.76 -5.05 -20.14
C LEU A 107 -9.09 -6.24 -20.83
N ASN A 108 -7.78 -6.23 -20.99
CA ASN A 108 -7.05 -7.36 -21.61
C ASN A 108 -6.76 -8.50 -20.63
N GLY A 109 -7.19 -8.38 -19.35
CA GLY A 109 -7.03 -9.41 -18.34
C GLY A 109 -5.65 -9.48 -17.68
N THR A 110 -4.74 -8.54 -17.96
CA THR A 110 -3.45 -8.45 -17.25
C THR A 110 -3.67 -8.18 -15.76
N ILE A 111 -4.62 -7.32 -15.39
CA ILE A 111 -5.02 -7.15 -13.99
C ILE A 111 -6.01 -8.26 -13.66
N PRO A 112 -5.64 -9.21 -12.78
CA PRO A 112 -6.52 -10.33 -12.46
C PRO A 112 -7.69 -9.89 -11.58
N THR A 113 -8.78 -10.64 -11.64
CA THR A 113 -9.83 -10.55 -10.61
C THR A 113 -9.26 -10.97 -9.24
N ARG A 114 -9.92 -10.59 -8.15
CA ARG A 114 -9.53 -11.03 -6.80
C ARG A 114 -9.44 -12.56 -6.71
N ARG A 115 -10.40 -13.28 -7.32
CA ARG A 115 -10.41 -14.75 -7.35
C ARG A 115 -9.21 -15.33 -8.10
N SER A 116 -8.84 -14.73 -9.23
CA SER A 116 -7.67 -15.17 -10.02
C SER A 116 -6.37 -14.81 -9.31
N ALA A 117 -6.28 -13.62 -8.72
CA ALA A 117 -5.13 -13.17 -7.94
C ALA A 117 -4.83 -14.12 -6.76
N ALA A 118 -5.86 -14.67 -6.11
CA ALA A 118 -5.69 -15.60 -4.99
C ALA A 118 -4.93 -16.89 -5.37
N ARG A 119 -4.88 -17.24 -6.66
CA ARG A 119 -4.19 -18.43 -7.18
C ARG A 119 -2.75 -18.17 -7.64
N LEU A 120 -2.34 -16.90 -7.70
CA LEU A 120 -1.00 -16.50 -8.12
C LEU A 120 -0.11 -16.28 -6.91
N SER A 121 1.19 -16.53 -7.06
CA SER A 121 2.17 -16.14 -6.06
C SER A 121 2.34 -14.62 -6.02
N ASP A 122 2.91 -14.11 -4.93
CA ASP A 122 3.16 -12.67 -4.78
C ASP A 122 4.14 -12.17 -5.83
N GLU A 123 5.21 -12.91 -6.13
CA GLU A 123 6.17 -12.57 -7.17
C GLU A 123 5.55 -12.61 -8.58
N ALA A 124 4.68 -13.56 -8.89
CA ALA A 124 3.98 -13.59 -10.18
C ALA A 124 3.05 -12.38 -10.35
N LEU A 125 2.42 -11.90 -9.27
CA LEU A 125 1.62 -10.67 -9.29
C LEU A 125 2.50 -9.43 -9.45
N ILE A 126 3.64 -9.37 -8.77
CA ILE A 126 4.60 -8.26 -8.88
C ILE A 126 5.12 -8.17 -10.31
N GLU A 127 5.66 -9.26 -10.87
CA GLU A 127 6.17 -9.31 -12.24
C GLU A 127 5.10 -8.86 -13.25
N ARG A 128 3.90 -9.39 -13.12
CA ARG A 128 2.78 -9.12 -14.03
C ARG A 128 2.31 -7.67 -13.98
N LEU A 129 2.22 -7.07 -12.79
CA LEU A 129 1.61 -5.76 -12.61
C LEU A 129 2.61 -4.60 -12.72
N THR A 130 3.90 -4.84 -12.51
CA THR A 130 4.94 -3.80 -12.67
C THR A 130 5.20 -3.39 -14.10
N GLY A 131 4.72 -4.15 -15.10
CA GLY A 131 4.68 -3.74 -16.50
C GLY A 131 3.69 -2.61 -16.79
N ILE A 132 2.76 -2.31 -15.88
CA ILE A 132 1.74 -1.27 -16.04
C ILE A 132 2.34 0.10 -15.68
N ARG A 133 2.09 1.09 -16.51
CA ARG A 133 2.61 2.44 -16.32
C ARG A 133 2.23 3.02 -14.95
N GLY A 134 3.23 3.46 -14.20
CA GLY A 134 3.07 4.07 -12.87
C GLY A 134 2.85 3.08 -11.74
N VAL A 135 2.79 1.78 -12.03
CA VAL A 135 2.67 0.71 -11.04
C VAL A 135 4.06 0.13 -10.76
N GLY A 136 4.69 0.56 -9.69
CA GLY A 136 5.97 0.01 -9.22
C GLY A 136 5.76 -1.15 -8.24
N ARG A 137 6.87 -1.86 -7.92
CA ARG A 137 6.87 -2.97 -6.96
C ARG A 137 6.18 -2.60 -5.64
N TRP A 138 6.51 -1.44 -5.07
CA TRP A 138 5.88 -0.96 -3.84
C TRP A 138 4.35 -0.84 -3.95
N THR A 139 3.84 -0.34 -5.09
CA THR A 139 2.38 -0.23 -5.32
C THR A 139 1.71 -1.61 -5.33
N VAL A 140 2.38 -2.61 -5.92
CA VAL A 140 1.88 -4.00 -5.92
C VAL A 140 1.95 -4.60 -4.52
N GLU A 141 3.01 -4.37 -3.76
CA GLU A 141 3.13 -4.82 -2.37
C GLU A 141 2.02 -4.24 -1.48
N MET A 142 1.64 -2.96 -1.68
CA MET A 142 0.48 -2.37 -0.99
C MET A 142 -0.84 -3.04 -1.41
N LEU A 143 -1.01 -3.36 -2.69
CA LEU A 143 -2.16 -4.16 -3.16
C LEU A 143 -2.17 -5.56 -2.52
N LEU A 144 -1.02 -6.22 -2.41
CA LEU A 144 -0.91 -7.54 -1.79
C LEU A 144 -1.33 -7.49 -0.31
N ILE A 145 -0.81 -6.53 0.46
CA ILE A 145 -1.06 -6.41 1.89
C ILE A 145 -2.50 -5.93 2.14
N PHE A 146 -2.85 -4.74 1.64
CA PHE A 146 -4.10 -4.05 1.98
C PHE A 146 -5.27 -4.41 1.05
N GLY A 147 -5.00 -4.80 -0.18
CA GLY A 147 -6.02 -5.21 -1.14
C GLY A 147 -6.33 -6.70 -1.07
N LEU A 148 -5.33 -7.57 -1.06
CA LEU A 148 -5.50 -9.01 -1.13
C LEU A 148 -5.38 -9.72 0.22
N GLY A 149 -4.88 -9.04 1.26
CA GLY A 149 -4.71 -9.59 2.61
C GLY A 149 -3.60 -10.63 2.70
N ARG A 150 -2.56 -10.52 1.84
CA ARG A 150 -1.39 -11.40 1.89
C ARG A 150 -0.65 -11.20 3.21
N GLN A 151 -0.29 -12.28 3.86
CA GLN A 151 0.26 -12.24 5.22
C GLN A 151 1.78 -12.16 5.26
N ASP A 152 2.44 -12.52 4.16
CA ASP A 152 3.90 -12.70 4.16
C ASP A 152 4.64 -11.81 3.16
N VAL A 153 4.26 -10.54 3.08
CA VAL A 153 4.89 -9.51 2.25
C VAL A 153 5.69 -8.55 3.13
N LEU A 154 6.96 -8.33 2.80
CA LEU A 154 7.82 -7.34 3.44
C LEU A 154 8.27 -6.30 2.40
N PRO A 155 7.70 -5.10 2.38
CA PRO A 155 8.11 -4.05 1.44
C PRO A 155 9.43 -3.42 1.89
N VAL A 156 10.53 -4.06 1.52
CA VAL A 156 11.89 -3.70 1.97
C VAL A 156 12.39 -2.36 1.44
N ASP A 157 11.81 -1.88 0.35
CA ASP A 157 12.12 -0.57 -0.23
C ASP A 157 11.26 0.54 0.38
N ASP A 158 10.23 0.20 1.17
CA ASP A 158 9.34 1.17 1.80
C ASP A 158 10.08 2.02 2.85
N PHE A 159 9.99 3.34 2.69
CA PHE A 159 10.64 4.28 3.60
C PHE A 159 10.15 4.11 5.05
N GLY A 160 8.83 3.94 5.24
CA GLY A 160 8.22 3.82 6.57
C GLY A 160 8.62 2.54 7.28
N VAL A 161 8.69 1.43 6.56
CA VAL A 161 9.15 0.14 7.09
C VAL A 161 10.62 0.22 7.52
N ARG A 162 11.48 0.75 6.66
CA ARG A 162 12.90 0.94 6.95
C ARG A 162 13.14 1.93 8.10
N GLU A 163 12.39 3.00 8.13
CA GLU A 163 12.43 3.99 9.21
C GLU A 163 11.95 3.41 10.53
N GLY A 164 10.84 2.66 10.50
CA GLY A 164 10.35 1.97 11.67
C GLY A 164 11.36 0.97 12.24
N PHE A 165 12.05 0.26 11.37
CA PHE A 165 13.14 -0.65 11.77
C PHE A 165 14.31 0.14 12.38
N ARG A 166 14.74 1.24 11.75
CA ARG A 166 15.79 2.11 12.28
C ARG A 166 15.47 2.59 13.71
N VAL A 167 14.27 3.13 13.88
CA VAL A 167 13.80 3.63 15.20
C VAL A 167 13.72 2.52 16.22
N LEU A 168 13.18 1.36 15.84
CA LEU A 168 13.01 0.22 16.72
C LEU A 168 14.32 -0.31 17.28
N HIS A 169 15.37 -0.29 16.46
CA HIS A 169 16.70 -0.81 16.80
C HIS A 169 17.70 0.29 17.22
N GLY A 170 17.31 1.57 17.25
CA GLY A 170 18.18 2.67 17.61
C GLY A 170 19.35 2.88 16.64
N LEU A 171 19.16 2.57 15.36
CA LEU A 171 20.21 2.70 14.35
C LEU A 171 20.39 4.15 13.94
N GLU A 172 21.62 4.55 13.57
CA GLU A 172 21.91 5.87 13.03
C GLU A 172 21.27 6.09 11.65
N ALA A 173 21.28 5.08 10.79
CA ALA A 173 20.73 5.11 9.43
C ALA A 173 19.76 3.95 9.17
N GLN A 174 18.90 4.13 8.18
CA GLN A 174 17.99 3.07 7.73
C GLN A 174 18.77 1.88 7.17
N PRO A 175 18.33 0.62 7.42
CA PRO A 175 18.96 -0.54 6.83
C PRO A 175 18.83 -0.51 5.31
N LYS A 176 19.80 -1.05 4.59
CA LYS A 176 19.65 -1.29 3.15
C LYS A 176 18.54 -2.33 2.92
N PRO A 177 17.79 -2.26 1.79
CA PRO A 177 16.71 -3.20 1.49
C PRO A 177 17.11 -4.67 1.62
N ARG A 178 18.29 -5.04 1.11
CA ARG A 178 18.81 -6.40 1.21
C ARG A 178 19.03 -6.86 2.65
N ALA A 179 19.62 -6.00 3.48
CA ALA A 179 19.81 -6.32 4.90
C ALA A 179 18.49 -6.50 5.63
N LEU A 180 17.50 -5.63 5.35
CA LEU A 180 16.17 -5.77 5.92
C LEU A 180 15.47 -7.06 5.46
N ALA A 181 15.64 -7.46 4.18
CA ALA A 181 15.11 -8.72 3.67
C ALA A 181 15.70 -9.94 4.39
N GLU A 182 17.02 -9.93 4.61
CA GLU A 182 17.74 -11.01 5.32
C GLU A 182 17.25 -11.13 6.79
N ILE A 183 17.13 -10.01 7.50
CA ILE A 183 16.62 -9.98 8.88
C ILE A 183 15.14 -10.40 8.92
N GLY A 184 14.33 -9.85 8.02
CA GLY A 184 12.89 -10.09 7.96
C GLY A 184 12.51 -11.51 7.53
N ALA A 185 13.45 -12.32 7.05
CA ALA A 185 13.21 -13.74 6.77
C ALA A 185 12.71 -14.49 8.00
N ALA A 186 13.18 -14.13 9.20
CA ALA A 186 12.76 -14.74 10.45
C ALA A 186 11.29 -14.41 10.84
N TRP A 187 10.68 -13.40 10.24
CA TRP A 187 9.30 -13.00 10.50
C TRP A 187 8.28 -13.76 9.64
N SER A 188 8.74 -14.52 8.63
CA SER A 188 7.88 -15.37 7.81
C SER A 188 7.19 -16.42 8.69
N PRO A 189 5.89 -16.73 8.47
CA PRO A 189 5.01 -16.29 7.38
C PRO A 189 4.14 -15.05 7.73
N HIS A 190 4.62 -14.16 8.58
CA HIS A 190 3.86 -13.03 9.11
C HIS A 190 4.51 -11.67 8.82
N ARG A 191 5.27 -11.56 7.70
CA ARG A 191 6.04 -10.36 7.35
C ARG A 191 5.16 -9.12 7.12
N SER A 192 3.94 -9.27 6.62
CA SER A 192 2.99 -8.14 6.47
C SER A 192 2.61 -7.54 7.83
N LEU A 193 2.46 -8.39 8.85
CA LEU A 193 2.18 -7.92 10.20
C LEU A 193 3.42 -7.23 10.82
N ALA A 194 4.61 -7.74 10.58
CA ALA A 194 5.85 -7.08 11.01
C ALA A 194 5.97 -5.70 10.37
N ALA A 195 5.74 -5.59 9.05
CA ALA A 195 5.73 -4.31 8.34
C ALA A 195 4.71 -3.33 8.94
N TRP A 196 3.51 -3.80 9.27
CA TRP A 196 2.48 -2.98 9.90
C TRP A 196 2.93 -2.40 11.24
N TYR A 197 3.58 -3.19 12.09
CA TYR A 197 4.15 -2.69 13.35
C TYR A 197 5.29 -1.71 13.12
N LEU A 198 6.14 -1.94 12.12
CA LEU A 198 7.23 -1.01 11.78
C LEU A 198 6.69 0.34 11.30
N TRP A 199 5.61 0.38 10.51
CA TRP A 199 4.94 1.65 10.18
C TRP A 199 4.45 2.38 11.43
N ARG A 200 3.90 1.68 12.42
CA ARG A 200 3.47 2.31 13.70
C ARG A 200 4.66 2.89 14.48
N ALA A 201 5.83 2.22 14.46
CA ALA A 201 7.04 2.75 15.06
C ALA A 201 7.50 4.05 14.38
N ALA A 202 7.53 4.08 13.04
CA ALA A 202 7.88 5.27 12.28
C ALA A 202 6.93 6.44 12.54
N GLU A 203 5.62 6.18 12.55
CA GLU A 203 4.59 7.19 12.84
C GLU A 203 4.70 7.75 14.26
N ALA A 204 4.98 6.91 15.25
CA ALA A 204 5.16 7.34 16.63
C ALA A 204 6.39 8.26 16.77
N ALA A 205 7.51 7.89 16.17
CA ALA A 205 8.73 8.71 16.16
C ALA A 205 8.50 10.06 15.47
N LYS A 206 7.80 10.08 14.33
CA LYS A 206 7.44 11.33 13.64
C LYS A 206 6.57 12.24 14.50
N ARG A 207 5.57 11.68 15.20
CA ARG A 207 4.70 12.46 16.11
C ARG A 207 5.49 13.05 17.27
N GLN A 208 6.41 12.28 17.85
CA GLN A 208 7.25 12.74 18.94
C GLN A 208 8.17 13.89 18.50
N ALA A 209 8.85 13.77 17.36
CA ALA A 209 9.71 14.82 16.82
C ALA A 209 8.96 16.15 16.57
N VAL A 210 7.70 16.05 16.05
CA VAL A 210 6.85 17.23 15.86
C VAL A 210 6.44 17.87 17.20
N ALA A 211 6.12 17.06 18.22
CA ALA A 211 5.78 17.55 19.55
C ALA A 211 6.95 18.27 20.22
N GLU A 212 8.15 17.70 20.16
CA GLU A 212 9.37 18.30 20.68
C GLU A 212 9.74 19.64 19.99
N THR A 213 9.53 19.70 18.66
CA THR A 213 9.76 20.93 17.89
C THR A 213 8.77 22.04 18.29
N ARG A 214 7.52 21.67 18.61
CA ARG A 214 6.51 22.65 19.08
C ARG A 214 6.77 23.13 20.51
N ALA A 215 7.29 22.26 21.37
CA ALA A 215 7.60 22.61 22.78
C ALA A 215 8.82 23.52 22.91
N LYS A 216 9.68 23.60 21.86
CA LYS A 216 10.87 24.46 21.80
C LYS A 216 10.61 25.85 21.19
N ARG A 217 9.37 26.11 20.73
CA ARG A 217 8.93 27.41 20.18
C ARG A 217 8.03 28.14 21.16
#